data_f4006fa4ead80223e83859001ae01659
#
_entry.id   f4006fa4ead80223e83859001ae01659
#
_cell.length_a   1.000
_cell.length_b   1.000
_cell.length_c   1.000
_cell.angle_alpha   90.00
_cell.angle_beta   90.00
_cell.angle_gamma   90.00
#
_symmetry.space_group_name_H-M   'P 1'
#
loop_
_entity.id
_entity.type
_entity.pdbx_description
1 polymer ?
#
loop_
_entity_poly.entity_id
_entity_poly.type
_entity_poly.pdbx_seq_one_letter_code
_entity_poly.pdbx_strand_id
1 'polypeptide(L)'
;MAELFKADGLDDEQIEYIENEYFAGFKRYSNHQSLPAKLEHYAALDEELRNVSSTTLCRELLREHSNNEGFTLKHFIDDIQTVYCADNRPWVIGYSGGKDSSAVVTLVYLALLALDKSKRTKHVYVVASDTLVETPLVVGHVNKSLESIGNQARRNGLPISTHKVLPKPNQTFWSCLLGKGYPAPTKSFRWCTERMKIDPVSDFITDKVAKFDEVIVVLGSRSQESASRAQVIAKHKIENTRLARHTTLANAFIYTPIDTWSMDDVWKILRACSLEVTISPMGIGKKWTNDYDLEWVNPWGGSNRPLWNLYKDSSDQGECPMVIDDSTPSCGNSRFGCWTCTVVTKDRAMESLIQNGEEWMRPLLDFRNKLADTNIPENKSLYRNFKRRTGNVSYQRVKEGQDLSTERDHIPGPYMLKFRKEWLKELLVQEKQFNESGYQVTLITKPELHAIRQEWLNDPNEPDWADSLPQIYRDVYGHDLDWVINDNNSFGEIEAQILQQLGDEYDVSPEMIQKLLDLEVSLEGLSRRTGVFDKIGSLLKRDWGSLEEIKEKHAALQSKSDFDLHKEQIKRYEDEITKLDQQTKVEL
;
A
#
# COMPACT_ATOMS: atom_id res chain seq x y z
N MET A 1 30.29 -0.71 32.68
CA MET A 1 29.65 -0.14 31.48
C MET A 1 28.58 0.88 31.84
N ALA A 2 27.61 0.57 32.66
CA ALA A 2 26.66 1.57 33.15
C ALA A 2 27.30 2.85 33.66
N GLU A 3 28.45 2.76 34.36
CA GLU A 3 29.22 3.93 34.80
C GLU A 3 29.90 4.71 33.68
N LEU A 4 30.35 4.04 32.60
CA LEU A 4 30.88 4.69 31.40
C LEU A 4 29.78 5.43 30.60
N PHE A 5 28.62 4.83 30.47
CA PHE A 5 27.49 5.47 29.80
C PHE A 5 26.87 6.62 30.62
N LYS A 6 26.93 6.55 31.98
CA LYS A 6 26.55 7.66 32.84
C LYS A 6 27.52 8.85 32.74
N ALA A 7 28.80 8.58 32.50
CA ALA A 7 29.78 9.63 32.24
C ALA A 7 29.55 10.39 30.94
N ASP A 8 28.86 9.76 29.97
CA ASP A 8 28.46 10.35 28.67
C ASP A 8 27.07 11.03 28.72
N GLY A 9 26.42 11.12 29.90
CA GLY A 9 25.16 11.83 30.10
C GLY A 9 23.90 11.04 29.67
N LEU A 10 24.01 9.72 29.52
CA LEU A 10 22.87 8.83 29.29
C LEU A 10 22.18 8.52 30.62
N ASP A 11 20.82 8.52 30.59
CA ASP A 11 20.01 8.14 31.71
C ASP A 11 19.90 6.61 31.87
N ASP A 12 19.38 6.16 33.01
CA ASP A 12 19.30 4.73 33.34
C ASP A 12 18.38 3.97 32.35
N GLU A 13 17.37 4.60 31.79
CA GLU A 13 16.41 4.02 30.83
C GLU A 13 17.07 3.83 29.45
N GLN A 14 17.90 4.79 29.04
CA GLN A 14 18.70 4.71 27.81
C GLN A 14 19.79 3.65 27.91
N ILE A 15 20.40 3.51 29.09
CA ILE A 15 21.41 2.48 29.38
C ILE A 15 20.76 1.10 29.36
N GLU A 16 19.62 0.92 30.01
CA GLU A 16 18.87 -0.34 30.02
C GLU A 16 18.39 -0.72 28.61
N TYR A 17 17.96 0.25 27.80
CA TYR A 17 17.62 0.04 26.39
C TYR A 17 18.83 -0.44 25.58
N ILE A 18 19.98 0.22 25.72
CA ILE A 18 21.23 -0.18 25.05
C ILE A 18 21.66 -1.58 25.51
N GLU A 19 21.59 -1.87 26.81
CA GLU A 19 21.94 -3.17 27.36
C GLU A 19 20.99 -4.27 26.85
N ASN A 20 19.69 -4.04 26.82
CA ASN A 20 18.71 -5.02 26.36
C ASN A 20 18.73 -5.24 24.84
N GLU A 21 18.83 -4.20 24.04
CA GLU A 21 18.81 -4.30 22.57
C GLU A 21 20.17 -4.78 22.00
N TYR A 22 21.28 -4.26 22.50
CA TYR A 22 22.60 -4.71 22.07
C TYR A 22 22.96 -6.11 22.57
N PHE A 23 22.59 -6.47 23.80
CA PHE A 23 22.96 -7.73 24.42
C PHE A 23 21.97 -8.88 24.23
N ALA A 24 20.70 -8.63 23.91
CA ALA A 24 19.77 -9.68 23.52
C ALA A 24 20.19 -10.37 22.22
N GLY A 25 20.77 -9.62 21.28
CA GLY A 25 21.41 -10.17 20.08
C GLY A 25 22.65 -11.03 20.37
N PHE A 26 23.40 -10.67 21.40
CA PHE A 26 24.65 -11.33 21.79
C PHE A 26 24.47 -12.67 22.49
N LYS A 27 23.45 -12.84 23.32
CA LYS A 27 23.18 -14.10 24.03
C LYS A 27 22.96 -15.31 23.11
N ARG A 28 22.60 -15.08 21.86
CA ARG A 28 22.36 -16.15 20.86
C ARG A 28 23.62 -16.64 20.14
N TYR A 29 24.74 -15.90 20.17
CA TYR A 29 25.93 -16.20 19.35
C TYR A 29 27.24 -16.41 20.11
N SER A 30 27.23 -16.41 21.45
CA SER A 30 28.44 -16.38 22.24
C SER A 30 28.82 -17.72 22.85
N ASN A 31 29.32 -18.66 22.04
CA ASN A 31 29.88 -19.90 22.63
C ASN A 31 31.39 -19.93 22.86
N HIS A 32 32.19 -18.90 22.51
CA HIS A 32 33.65 -19.04 22.56
C HIS A 32 34.51 -17.88 23.10
N GLN A 33 33.95 -16.80 23.64
CA GLN A 33 34.78 -15.76 24.31
C GLN A 33 34.10 -15.19 25.55
N SER A 34 34.89 -14.75 26.53
CA SER A 34 34.37 -14.12 27.74
C SER A 34 33.68 -12.78 27.42
N LEU A 35 32.50 -12.59 27.98
CA LEU A 35 31.66 -11.39 27.77
C LEU A 35 32.41 -10.06 28.02
N PRO A 36 33.28 -9.93 29.08
CA PRO A 36 34.03 -8.71 29.32
C PRO A 36 34.97 -8.30 28.19
N ALA A 37 35.72 -9.23 27.62
CA ALA A 37 36.66 -8.91 26.53
C ALA A 37 35.96 -8.44 25.25
N LYS A 38 34.74 -8.95 24.98
CA LYS A 38 33.90 -8.50 23.87
C LYS A 38 33.34 -7.10 24.07
N LEU A 39 32.95 -6.78 25.30
CA LEU A 39 32.43 -5.48 25.70
C LEU A 39 33.48 -4.38 25.60
N GLU A 40 34.71 -4.65 26.07
CA GLU A 40 35.83 -3.73 25.93
C GLU A 40 36.19 -3.46 24.48
N HIS A 41 36.11 -4.49 23.63
CA HIS A 41 36.34 -4.35 22.19
C HIS A 41 35.30 -3.45 21.51
N TYR A 42 34.00 -3.60 21.81
CA TYR A 42 32.96 -2.75 21.25
C TYR A 42 32.97 -1.34 21.80
N ALA A 43 33.31 -1.14 23.07
CA ALA A 43 33.49 0.19 23.62
C ALA A 43 34.64 0.93 22.94
N ALA A 44 35.77 0.24 22.70
CA ALA A 44 36.89 0.80 21.96
C ALA A 44 36.53 1.10 20.50
N LEU A 45 35.79 0.20 19.82
CA LEU A 45 35.31 0.41 18.45
C LEU A 45 34.34 1.59 18.36
N ASP A 46 33.44 1.74 19.31
CA ASP A 46 32.47 2.84 19.37
C ASP A 46 33.18 4.18 19.65
N GLU A 47 34.20 4.20 20.49
CA GLU A 47 35.01 5.38 20.73
C GLU A 47 35.86 5.77 19.52
N GLU A 48 36.45 4.81 18.80
CA GLU A 48 37.14 5.07 17.53
C GLU A 48 36.20 5.53 16.43
N LEU A 49 34.99 4.95 16.29
CA LEU A 49 33.96 5.41 15.36
C LEU A 49 33.48 6.82 15.68
N ARG A 50 33.42 7.22 16.95
CA ARG A 50 33.11 8.60 17.35
C ARG A 50 34.23 9.57 17.01
N ASN A 51 35.49 9.13 17.08
CA ASN A 51 36.66 9.95 16.83
C ASN A 51 37.08 9.99 15.35
N VAL A 52 36.68 8.98 14.55
CA VAL A 52 36.81 9.04 13.09
C VAL A 52 35.81 10.04 12.55
N SER A 53 36.32 11.14 11.99
CA SER A 53 35.39 12.07 11.33
C SER A 53 34.57 11.33 10.28
N SER A 54 33.28 11.60 10.21
CA SER A 54 32.37 11.04 9.20
C SER A 54 32.93 11.14 7.77
N THR A 55 33.74 12.20 7.52
CA THR A 55 34.46 12.41 6.27
C THR A 55 35.56 11.38 6.02
N THR A 56 36.26 10.95 7.07
CA THR A 56 37.32 9.92 6.96
C THR A 56 36.70 8.55 6.72
N LEU A 57 35.63 8.20 7.44
CA LEU A 57 34.89 6.95 7.26
C LEU A 57 34.34 6.85 5.83
N CYS A 58 33.70 7.90 5.33
CA CYS A 58 33.22 7.95 3.95
C CYS A 58 34.35 7.87 2.91
N ARG A 59 35.48 8.48 3.19
CA ARG A 59 36.64 8.46 2.29
C ARG A 59 37.25 7.06 2.17
N GLU A 60 37.33 6.32 3.26
CA GLU A 60 37.82 4.94 3.26
C GLU A 60 36.82 4.00 2.57
N LEU A 61 35.52 4.13 2.85
CA LEU A 61 34.45 3.44 2.12
C LEU A 61 34.54 3.64 0.60
N LEU A 62 34.76 4.88 0.18
CA LEU A 62 34.88 5.26 -1.22
C LEU A 62 36.14 4.71 -1.89
N ARG A 63 37.20 4.48 -1.13
CA ARG A 63 38.49 4.01 -1.60
C ARG A 63 38.50 2.48 -1.85
N GLU A 64 37.89 1.69 -0.97
CA GLU A 64 37.89 0.24 -1.06
C GLU A 64 36.93 -0.34 -2.12
N HIS A 65 35.87 0.40 -2.45
CA HIS A 65 34.86 -0.02 -3.43
C HIS A 65 35.04 0.57 -4.83
N SER A 66 36.24 1.03 -5.18
CA SER A 66 36.57 1.35 -6.57
C SER A 66 36.85 0.05 -7.34
N ASN A 67 35.87 -0.41 -8.13
CA ASN A 67 36.04 -1.53 -9.03
C ASN A 67 37.00 -1.16 -10.17
N ASN A 68 37.76 -2.13 -10.69
CA ASN A 68 38.58 -2.02 -11.90
C ASN A 68 37.77 -1.75 -13.18
N GLU A 69 36.44 -1.68 -13.12
CA GLU A 69 35.52 -1.51 -14.26
C GLU A 69 34.99 -0.08 -14.43
N GLY A 70 35.54 0.92 -13.75
CA GLY A 70 35.19 2.33 -13.97
C GLY A 70 33.95 2.85 -13.21
N PHE A 71 33.18 1.99 -12.53
CA PHE A 71 32.08 2.35 -11.66
C PHE A 71 32.54 2.35 -10.20
N THR A 72 32.79 3.53 -9.65
CA THR A 72 33.15 3.65 -8.23
C THR A 72 31.95 4.15 -7.43
N LEU A 73 31.78 3.69 -6.22
CA LEU A 73 30.80 4.22 -5.26
C LEU A 73 30.93 5.74 -5.15
N LYS A 74 32.15 6.26 -5.24
CA LYS A 74 32.44 7.69 -5.30
C LYS A 74 31.67 8.42 -6.39
N HIS A 75 31.58 7.86 -7.59
CA HIS A 75 30.84 8.47 -8.70
C HIS A 75 29.35 8.70 -8.33
N PHE A 76 28.70 7.73 -7.74
CA PHE A 76 27.31 7.84 -7.31
C PHE A 76 27.14 8.83 -6.16
N ILE A 77 28.06 8.85 -5.20
CA ILE A 77 28.06 9.85 -4.12
C ILE A 77 28.23 11.26 -4.68
N ASP A 78 29.17 11.48 -5.59
CA ASP A 78 29.43 12.78 -6.23
C ASP A 78 28.22 13.22 -7.07
N ASP A 79 27.56 12.30 -7.80
CA ASP A 79 26.34 12.59 -8.56
C ASP A 79 25.19 13.00 -7.62
N ILE A 80 24.97 12.26 -6.55
CA ILE A 80 23.94 12.60 -5.54
C ILE A 80 24.22 13.95 -4.90
N GLN A 81 25.46 14.25 -4.53
CA GLN A 81 25.85 15.55 -3.97
C GLN A 81 25.65 16.68 -4.98
N THR A 82 25.96 16.44 -6.26
CA THR A 82 25.76 17.40 -7.33
C THR A 82 24.27 17.75 -7.48
N VAL A 83 23.40 16.74 -7.57
CA VAL A 83 21.94 16.95 -7.65
C VAL A 83 21.40 17.59 -6.38
N TYR A 84 21.91 17.18 -5.19
CA TYR A 84 21.50 17.76 -3.93
C TYR A 84 21.86 19.26 -3.83
N CYS A 85 23.04 19.66 -4.26
CA CYS A 85 23.51 21.05 -4.18
C CYS A 85 23.02 21.95 -5.33
N ALA A 86 22.38 21.39 -6.37
CA ALA A 86 21.97 22.15 -7.55
C ALA A 86 20.85 23.17 -7.29
N ASP A 87 20.03 22.96 -6.26
CA ASP A 87 18.89 23.80 -5.92
C ASP A 87 18.50 23.70 -4.42
N ASN A 88 17.38 24.32 -4.04
CA ASN A 88 16.88 24.34 -2.67
C ASN A 88 15.63 23.46 -2.47
N ARG A 89 15.19 22.69 -3.48
CA ARG A 89 14.02 21.83 -3.39
C ARG A 89 14.24 20.71 -2.38
N PRO A 90 13.35 20.50 -1.40
CA PRO A 90 13.48 19.39 -0.47
C PRO A 90 13.33 18.05 -1.17
N TRP A 91 13.94 17.03 -0.60
CA TRP A 91 13.88 15.67 -1.12
C TRP A 91 12.88 14.84 -0.35
N VAL A 92 12.09 14.04 -1.07
CA VAL A 92 11.18 13.02 -0.52
C VAL A 92 11.64 11.65 -1.01
N ILE A 93 12.26 10.87 -0.15
CA ILE A 93 12.74 9.52 -0.49
C ILE A 93 11.65 8.52 -0.18
N GLY A 94 11.20 7.77 -1.18
CA GLY A 94 10.30 6.65 -0.99
C GLY A 94 11.02 5.45 -0.38
N TYR A 95 10.58 5.02 0.81
CA TYR A 95 11.18 3.92 1.55
C TYR A 95 10.15 2.81 1.78
N SER A 96 10.37 1.65 1.18
CA SER A 96 9.50 0.47 1.34
C SER A 96 10.08 -0.57 2.30
N GLY A 97 11.26 -0.34 2.86
CA GLY A 97 12.02 -1.35 3.60
C GLY A 97 12.62 -2.46 2.72
N GLY A 98 12.42 -2.42 1.41
CA GLY A 98 13.00 -3.37 0.45
C GLY A 98 14.44 -3.01 0.06
N LYS A 99 15.12 -3.93 -0.64
CA LYS A 99 16.53 -3.80 -1.00
C LYS A 99 16.87 -2.51 -1.77
N ASP A 100 16.06 -2.15 -2.77
CA ASP A 100 16.35 -1.01 -3.65
C ASP A 100 16.17 0.32 -2.92
N SER A 101 15.08 0.48 -2.15
CA SER A 101 14.85 1.67 -1.34
C SER A 101 15.87 1.80 -0.21
N SER A 102 16.31 0.69 0.39
CA SER A 102 17.38 0.69 1.40
C SER A 102 18.73 1.12 0.80
N ALA A 103 19.04 0.67 -0.42
CA ALA A 103 20.24 1.10 -1.14
C ALA A 103 20.21 2.61 -1.41
N VAL A 104 19.08 3.16 -1.86
CA VAL A 104 18.94 4.61 -2.10
C VAL A 104 19.13 5.41 -0.80
N VAL A 105 18.46 5.01 0.28
CA VAL A 105 18.61 5.70 1.58
C VAL A 105 20.07 5.62 2.04
N THR A 106 20.73 4.46 1.89
CA THR A 106 22.15 4.28 2.20
C THR A 106 23.03 5.26 1.42
N LEU A 107 22.84 5.35 0.10
CA LEU A 107 23.62 6.25 -0.76
C LEU A 107 23.40 7.72 -0.39
N VAL A 108 22.16 8.14 -0.21
CA VAL A 108 21.84 9.53 0.16
C VAL A 108 22.40 9.85 1.55
N TYR A 109 22.27 8.92 2.50
CA TYR A 109 22.83 9.08 3.84
C TYR A 109 24.35 9.30 3.80
N LEU A 110 25.08 8.43 3.07
CA LEU A 110 26.53 8.53 2.90
C LEU A 110 26.92 9.82 2.15
N ALA A 111 26.18 10.20 1.10
CA ALA A 111 26.44 11.42 0.35
C ALA A 111 26.34 12.66 1.24
N LEU A 112 25.28 12.74 2.05
CA LEU A 112 25.11 13.86 2.98
C LEU A 112 26.13 13.82 4.13
N LEU A 113 26.50 12.63 4.60
CA LEU A 113 27.53 12.48 5.63
C LEU A 113 28.90 12.98 5.14
N ALA A 114 29.24 12.70 3.88
CA ALA A 114 30.48 13.16 3.23
C ALA A 114 30.46 14.64 2.81
N LEU A 115 29.28 15.27 2.74
CA LEU A 115 29.14 16.66 2.35
C LEU A 115 29.46 17.60 3.54
N ASP A 116 30.10 18.74 3.26
CA ASP A 116 30.31 19.76 4.28
C ASP A 116 29.01 20.22 4.93
N LYS A 117 29.02 20.44 6.25
CA LYS A 117 27.83 20.86 7.01
C LYS A 117 27.18 22.13 6.43
N SER A 118 27.99 23.08 5.95
CA SER A 118 27.52 24.33 5.34
C SER A 118 26.72 24.13 4.05
N LYS A 119 26.89 23.00 3.36
CA LYS A 119 26.19 22.65 2.13
C LYS A 119 24.94 21.78 2.35
N ARG A 120 24.68 21.34 3.58
CA ARG A 120 23.50 20.54 3.95
C ARG A 120 22.28 21.44 4.20
N THR A 121 21.86 22.19 3.18
CA THR A 121 20.90 23.30 3.32
C THR A 121 19.45 22.88 3.23
N LYS A 122 19.15 21.79 2.51
CA LYS A 122 17.76 21.37 2.29
C LYS A 122 17.41 20.07 3.03
N HIS A 123 16.14 19.97 3.39
CA HIS A 123 15.64 18.82 4.17
C HIS A 123 15.37 17.61 3.28
N VAL A 124 15.60 16.42 3.84
CA VAL A 124 15.34 15.12 3.22
C VAL A 124 14.33 14.37 4.07
N TYR A 125 13.18 14.07 3.48
CA TYR A 125 12.11 13.29 4.10
C TYR A 125 12.20 11.85 3.62
N VAL A 126 12.44 10.89 4.52
CA VAL A 126 12.33 9.45 4.23
C VAL A 126 10.92 9.00 4.58
N VAL A 127 10.15 8.61 3.58
CA VAL A 127 8.71 8.36 3.72
C VAL A 127 8.39 6.90 3.41
N ALA A 128 7.79 6.20 4.35
CA ALA A 128 7.26 4.85 4.17
C ALA A 128 5.73 4.87 4.19
N SER A 129 5.11 4.16 3.26
CA SER A 129 3.67 3.89 3.28
C SER A 129 3.43 2.59 4.05
N ASP A 130 2.58 2.65 5.07
CA ASP A 130 2.09 1.48 5.80
C ASP A 130 0.65 1.20 5.34
N THR A 131 0.44 0.06 4.70
CA THR A 131 -0.86 -0.33 4.15
C THR A 131 -1.80 -0.90 5.20
N LEU A 132 -1.35 -1.07 6.45
CA LEU A 132 -2.04 -1.72 7.58
C LEU A 132 -2.33 -3.21 7.37
N VAL A 133 -1.92 -3.80 6.25
CA VAL A 133 -2.08 -5.23 5.92
C VAL A 133 -0.78 -5.87 5.42
N GLU A 134 0.37 -5.29 5.75
CA GLU A 134 1.67 -5.90 5.52
C GLU A 134 1.94 -6.99 6.56
N THR A 135 2.82 -7.92 6.23
CA THR A 135 3.18 -8.96 7.21
C THR A 135 3.78 -8.32 8.47
N PRO A 136 3.41 -8.75 9.69
CA PRO A 136 3.90 -8.15 10.93
C PRO A 136 5.43 -8.05 11.01
N LEU A 137 6.15 -9.03 10.46
CA LEU A 137 7.62 -9.02 10.38
C LEU A 137 8.15 -7.86 9.52
N VAL A 138 7.49 -7.58 8.40
CA VAL A 138 7.87 -6.46 7.52
C VAL A 138 7.56 -5.12 8.18
N VAL A 139 6.39 -4.99 8.81
CA VAL A 139 6.03 -3.78 9.59
C VAL A 139 7.05 -3.50 10.67
N GLY A 140 7.43 -4.52 11.45
CA GLY A 140 8.47 -4.41 12.49
C GLY A 140 9.82 -3.96 11.91
N HIS A 141 10.24 -4.56 10.79
CA HIS A 141 11.49 -4.18 10.12
C HIS A 141 11.46 -2.72 9.63
N VAL A 142 10.39 -2.28 8.97
CA VAL A 142 10.26 -0.91 8.46
C VAL A 142 10.25 0.11 9.60
N ASN A 143 9.47 -0.14 10.66
CA ASN A 143 9.40 0.76 11.82
C ASN A 143 10.76 0.93 12.48
N LYS A 144 11.46 -0.18 12.78
CA LYS A 144 12.80 -0.18 13.37
C LYS A 144 13.82 0.54 12.48
N SER A 145 13.76 0.33 11.17
CA SER A 145 14.63 1.02 10.20
C SER A 145 14.39 2.52 10.17
N LEU A 146 13.13 2.97 10.10
CA LEU A 146 12.80 4.41 10.12
C LEU A 146 13.26 5.09 11.40
N GLU A 147 13.04 4.44 12.53
CA GLU A 147 13.50 4.94 13.83
C GLU A 147 15.01 5.07 13.88
N SER A 148 15.75 4.03 13.49
CA SER A 148 17.21 4.01 13.47
C SER A 148 17.77 5.08 12.52
N ILE A 149 17.22 5.21 11.31
CA ILE A 149 17.60 6.26 10.34
C ILE A 149 17.42 7.66 10.96
N GLY A 150 16.24 7.94 11.53
CA GLY A 150 15.94 9.24 12.11
C GLY A 150 16.79 9.58 13.33
N ASN A 151 17.01 8.63 14.21
CA ASN A 151 17.84 8.79 15.41
C ASN A 151 19.30 9.06 15.05
N GLN A 152 19.87 8.25 14.17
CA GLN A 152 21.26 8.40 13.79
C GLN A 152 21.49 9.63 12.90
N ALA A 153 20.54 10.00 12.03
CA ALA A 153 20.62 11.24 11.26
C ALA A 153 20.70 12.47 12.18
N ARG A 154 19.90 12.51 13.25
CA ARG A 154 19.97 13.58 14.25
C ARG A 154 21.33 13.62 14.96
N ARG A 155 21.87 12.47 15.38
CA ARG A 155 23.20 12.39 16.00
C ARG A 155 24.31 12.90 15.07
N ASN A 156 24.21 12.59 13.77
CA ASN A 156 25.20 13.01 12.76
C ASN A 156 24.95 14.43 12.22
N GLY A 157 23.95 15.15 12.72
CA GLY A 157 23.60 16.49 12.25
C GLY A 157 23.20 16.51 10.77
N LEU A 158 22.53 15.44 10.30
CA LEU A 158 22.00 15.36 8.94
C LEU A 158 20.57 15.94 8.88
N PRO A 159 20.22 16.65 7.83
CA PRO A 159 18.87 17.21 7.64
C PRO A 159 17.89 16.14 7.14
N ILE A 160 17.84 14.98 7.80
CA ILE A 160 17.00 13.84 7.45
C ILE A 160 15.94 13.63 8.52
N SER A 161 14.68 13.47 8.11
CA SER A 161 13.59 13.02 8.98
C SER A 161 12.87 11.83 8.35
N THR A 162 12.30 10.98 9.20
CA THR A 162 11.56 9.79 8.79
C THR A 162 10.08 9.98 9.06
N HIS A 163 9.24 9.52 8.14
CA HIS A 163 7.80 9.66 8.20
C HIS A 163 7.13 8.36 7.77
N LYS A 164 6.03 8.03 8.44
CA LYS A 164 5.14 6.94 8.04
C LYS A 164 3.81 7.54 7.65
N VAL A 165 3.32 7.23 6.44
CA VAL A 165 2.02 7.64 5.94
C VAL A 165 1.05 6.48 5.92
N LEU A 166 -0.20 6.76 6.23
CA LEU A 166 -1.28 5.78 6.36
C LEU A 166 -2.40 6.13 5.38
N PRO A 167 -3.12 5.14 4.85
CA PRO A 167 -4.36 5.40 4.13
C PRO A 167 -5.41 6.01 5.05
N LYS A 168 -6.33 6.80 4.47
CA LYS A 168 -7.49 7.33 5.20
C LYS A 168 -8.32 6.17 5.75
N PRO A 169 -8.93 6.27 6.95
CA PRO A 169 -9.65 5.15 7.57
C PRO A 169 -10.70 4.49 6.68
N ASN A 170 -11.37 5.26 5.83
CA ASN A 170 -12.37 4.76 4.87
C ASN A 170 -11.78 4.27 3.53
N GLN A 171 -10.45 4.25 3.39
CA GLN A 171 -9.72 3.82 2.19
C GLN A 171 -8.75 2.67 2.48
N THR A 172 -8.71 2.15 3.71
CA THR A 172 -7.89 0.99 4.09
C THR A 172 -8.39 -0.29 3.42
N PHE A 173 -7.60 -1.34 3.49
CA PHE A 173 -7.97 -2.64 2.91
C PHE A 173 -9.29 -3.15 3.49
N TRP A 174 -9.42 -3.16 4.81
CA TRP A 174 -10.61 -3.69 5.46
C TRP A 174 -11.83 -2.80 5.29
N SER A 175 -11.67 -1.50 5.34
CA SER A 175 -12.78 -0.57 5.08
C SER A 175 -13.30 -0.69 3.64
N CYS A 176 -12.43 -0.97 2.69
CA CYS A 176 -12.85 -1.23 1.30
C CYS A 176 -13.46 -2.63 1.12
N LEU A 177 -12.82 -3.68 1.66
CA LEU A 177 -13.27 -5.06 1.46
C LEU A 177 -14.48 -5.40 2.36
N LEU A 178 -14.37 -5.19 3.67
CA LEU A 178 -15.42 -5.50 4.63
C LEU A 178 -16.48 -4.39 4.71
N GLY A 179 -16.06 -3.12 4.67
CA GLY A 179 -16.97 -1.98 4.71
C GLY A 179 -17.76 -1.83 3.42
N LYS A 180 -17.08 -1.53 2.31
CA LYS A 180 -17.70 -1.26 1.00
C LYS A 180 -18.03 -2.53 0.20
N GLY A 181 -17.59 -3.70 0.63
CA GLY A 181 -17.77 -4.96 -0.08
C GLY A 181 -16.97 -5.08 -1.38
N TYR A 182 -15.85 -4.36 -1.53
CA TYR A 182 -15.02 -4.48 -2.72
C TYR A 182 -14.49 -5.90 -2.86
N PRO A 183 -14.50 -6.47 -4.07
CA PRO A 183 -13.91 -7.79 -4.29
C PRO A 183 -12.42 -7.78 -3.97
N ALA A 184 -11.91 -8.92 -3.51
CA ALA A 184 -10.48 -9.11 -3.30
C ALA A 184 -9.69 -8.72 -4.58
N PRO A 185 -8.53 -8.06 -4.44
CA PRO A 185 -7.78 -7.53 -5.58
C PRO A 185 -7.41 -8.60 -6.61
N THR A 186 -7.46 -8.23 -7.89
CA THR A 186 -7.05 -9.09 -9.00
C THR A 186 -6.02 -8.36 -9.87
N LYS A 187 -5.42 -9.05 -10.85
CA LYS A 187 -4.47 -8.42 -11.80
C LYS A 187 -5.08 -7.23 -12.56
N SER A 188 -6.37 -7.27 -12.85
CA SER A 188 -7.10 -6.23 -13.58
C SER A 188 -7.82 -5.21 -12.69
N PHE A 189 -7.91 -5.46 -11.37
CA PHE A 189 -8.61 -4.60 -10.43
C PHE A 189 -7.83 -4.45 -9.13
N ARG A 190 -6.86 -3.54 -9.14
CA ARG A 190 -5.89 -3.29 -8.06
C ARG A 190 -6.22 -2.02 -7.28
N TRP A 191 -7.43 -1.85 -6.85
CA TRP A 191 -7.89 -0.70 -6.06
C TRP A 191 -7.05 -0.43 -4.81
N CYS A 192 -6.41 -1.48 -4.26
CA CYS A 192 -5.56 -1.37 -3.08
C CYS A 192 -4.27 -0.58 -3.34
N THR A 193 -3.68 -0.66 -4.54
CA THR A 193 -2.44 0.05 -4.88
C THR A 193 -2.63 1.56 -4.82
N GLU A 194 -3.68 2.07 -5.48
CA GLU A 194 -4.01 3.48 -5.50
C GLU A 194 -4.27 4.00 -4.09
N ARG A 195 -5.25 3.41 -3.39
CA ARG A 195 -5.77 3.91 -2.11
C ARG A 195 -4.82 3.79 -0.93
N MET A 196 -4.00 2.73 -0.89
CA MET A 196 -3.17 2.43 0.28
C MET A 196 -1.69 2.78 0.09
N LYS A 197 -1.22 2.93 -1.15
CA LYS A 197 0.19 3.20 -1.44
C LYS A 197 0.39 4.54 -2.13
N ILE A 198 -0.37 4.82 -3.22
CA ILE A 198 -0.18 6.03 -4.03
C ILE A 198 -0.77 7.24 -3.32
N ASP A 199 -2.05 7.21 -2.96
CA ASP A 199 -2.76 8.36 -2.37
C ASP A 199 -2.08 8.90 -1.10
N PRO A 200 -1.71 8.07 -0.09
CA PRO A 200 -1.07 8.58 1.12
C PRO A 200 0.26 9.28 0.87
N VAL A 201 1.05 8.75 -0.07
CA VAL A 201 2.34 9.35 -0.45
C VAL A 201 2.11 10.62 -1.27
N SER A 202 1.15 10.63 -2.19
CA SER A 202 0.78 11.81 -2.98
C SER A 202 0.23 12.94 -2.10
N ASP A 203 -0.59 12.63 -1.10
CA ASP A 203 -1.06 13.60 -0.10
C ASP A 203 0.14 14.22 0.65
N PHE A 204 1.12 13.40 1.07
CA PHE A 204 2.33 13.88 1.73
C PHE A 204 3.18 14.76 0.82
N ILE A 205 3.40 14.36 -0.43
CA ILE A 205 4.15 15.14 -1.42
C ILE A 205 3.44 16.47 -1.68
N THR A 206 2.12 16.46 -1.86
CA THR A 206 1.30 17.66 -2.09
C THR A 206 1.40 18.65 -0.92
N ASP A 207 1.40 18.15 0.32
CA ASP A 207 1.63 18.98 1.52
C ASP A 207 3.01 19.67 1.46
N LYS A 208 4.06 18.94 1.01
CA LYS A 208 5.40 19.53 0.86
C LYS A 208 5.47 20.50 -0.32
N VAL A 209 4.80 20.20 -1.44
CA VAL A 209 4.70 21.14 -2.58
C VAL A 209 4.02 22.44 -2.13
N ALA A 210 2.91 22.35 -1.38
CA ALA A 210 2.22 23.53 -0.85
C ALA A 210 3.10 24.38 0.07
N LYS A 211 4.09 23.78 0.74
CA LYS A 211 5.01 24.47 1.64
C LYS A 211 6.26 25.03 0.95
N PHE A 212 6.76 24.38 -0.10
CA PHE A 212 8.06 24.65 -0.69
C PHE A 212 8.00 24.95 -2.20
N ASP A 213 6.82 25.05 -2.79
CA ASP A 213 6.50 25.23 -4.20
C ASP A 213 6.86 24.03 -5.08
N GLU A 214 8.04 23.44 -4.91
CA GLU A 214 8.52 22.27 -5.66
C GLU A 214 9.23 21.29 -4.75
N VAL A 215 9.22 19.99 -5.13
CA VAL A 215 9.94 18.92 -4.44
C VAL A 215 10.62 17.97 -5.41
N ILE A 216 11.65 17.26 -4.94
CA ILE A 216 12.27 16.15 -5.67
C ILE A 216 11.95 14.85 -4.95
N VAL A 217 11.26 13.94 -5.64
CA VAL A 217 10.95 12.58 -5.18
C VAL A 217 12.09 11.67 -5.60
N VAL A 218 12.75 11.04 -4.64
CA VAL A 218 13.88 10.13 -4.88
C VAL A 218 13.41 8.69 -4.76
N LEU A 219 13.60 7.90 -5.83
CA LEU A 219 13.07 6.55 -5.93
C LEU A 219 14.17 5.52 -6.21
N GLY A 220 14.00 4.33 -5.65
CA GLY A 220 14.84 3.15 -5.90
C GLY A 220 14.42 2.35 -7.13
N SER A 221 13.92 3.00 -8.16
CA SER A 221 13.54 2.32 -9.41
C SER A 221 14.75 2.05 -10.28
N ARG A 222 14.78 0.85 -10.91
CA ARG A 222 15.85 0.42 -11.82
C ARG A 222 15.27 0.05 -13.18
N SER A 223 15.94 0.49 -14.27
CA SER A 223 15.52 0.21 -15.64
C SER A 223 15.53 -1.30 -15.97
N GLN A 224 16.38 -2.07 -15.30
CA GLN A 224 16.46 -3.53 -15.47
C GLN A 224 15.30 -4.31 -14.85
N GLU A 225 14.48 -3.68 -13.99
CA GLU A 225 13.34 -4.38 -13.37
C GLU A 225 12.21 -4.65 -14.37
N SER A 226 11.96 -3.71 -15.31
CA SER A 226 10.93 -3.88 -16.33
C SER A 226 11.13 -2.92 -17.49
N ALA A 227 10.90 -3.42 -18.72
CA ALA A 227 10.97 -2.63 -19.93
C ALA A 227 10.00 -1.43 -19.93
N SER A 228 8.81 -1.60 -19.33
CA SER A 228 7.82 -0.51 -19.20
C SER A 228 8.31 0.61 -18.29
N ARG A 229 8.98 0.31 -17.17
CA ARG A 229 9.58 1.32 -16.30
C ARG A 229 10.69 2.10 -16.98
N ALA A 230 11.57 1.40 -17.70
CA ALA A 230 12.62 2.05 -18.49
C ALA A 230 12.04 3.04 -19.51
N GLN A 231 10.96 2.67 -20.20
CA GLN A 231 10.28 3.54 -21.16
C GLN A 231 9.65 4.78 -20.50
N VAL A 232 8.98 4.60 -19.34
CA VAL A 232 8.37 5.71 -18.62
C VAL A 232 9.43 6.71 -18.12
N ILE A 233 10.51 6.22 -17.50
CA ILE A 233 11.60 7.07 -17.05
C ILE A 233 12.20 7.84 -18.24
N ALA A 234 12.49 7.17 -19.34
CA ALA A 234 13.05 7.79 -20.54
C ALA A 234 12.13 8.85 -21.15
N LYS A 235 10.81 8.59 -21.19
CA LYS A 235 9.80 9.50 -21.77
C LYS A 235 9.66 10.83 -21.00
N HIS A 236 9.84 10.80 -19.68
CA HIS A 236 9.64 11.96 -18.81
C HIS A 236 10.93 12.64 -18.37
N LYS A 237 12.08 12.17 -18.86
CA LYS A 237 13.40 12.73 -18.54
C LYS A 237 13.51 14.17 -19.06
N ILE A 238 14.03 15.05 -18.23
CA ILE A 238 14.28 16.44 -18.59
C ILE A 238 15.68 16.52 -19.20
N GLU A 239 15.80 17.07 -20.40
CA GLU A 239 17.07 17.20 -21.11
C GLU A 239 18.12 17.96 -20.27
N ASN A 240 19.35 17.49 -20.34
CA ASN A 240 20.50 18.05 -19.61
C ASN A 240 20.37 18.04 -18.08
N THR A 241 19.46 17.24 -17.52
CA THR A 241 19.32 17.05 -16.07
C THR A 241 19.30 15.57 -15.69
N ARG A 242 19.47 15.28 -14.37
CA ARG A 242 19.26 13.95 -13.79
C ARG A 242 17.81 13.71 -13.36
N LEU A 243 16.92 14.68 -13.61
CA LEU A 243 15.55 14.69 -13.15
C LEU A 243 14.58 14.28 -14.26
N ALA A 244 13.46 13.69 -13.86
CA ALA A 244 12.29 13.48 -14.70
C ALA A 244 11.09 14.21 -14.08
N ARG A 245 10.05 14.52 -14.88
CA ARG A 245 8.79 15.07 -14.36
C ARG A 245 7.96 13.97 -13.73
N HIS A 246 7.30 14.27 -12.62
CA HIS A 246 6.30 13.37 -12.06
C HIS A 246 5.06 13.34 -12.96
N THR A 247 4.47 12.16 -13.17
CA THR A 247 3.39 11.98 -14.15
C THR A 247 2.08 12.66 -13.76
N THR A 248 1.79 12.74 -12.46
CA THR A 248 0.51 13.25 -11.93
C THR A 248 0.65 14.53 -11.10
N LEU A 249 1.81 14.78 -10.49
CA LEU A 249 2.04 15.93 -9.63
C LEU A 249 2.89 16.98 -10.36
N ALA A 250 2.28 18.11 -10.71
CA ALA A 250 2.90 19.13 -11.60
C ALA A 250 4.21 19.70 -11.07
N ASN A 251 4.32 19.91 -9.75
CA ASN A 251 5.48 20.53 -9.10
C ASN A 251 6.38 19.52 -8.38
N ALA A 252 6.28 18.25 -8.75
CA ALA A 252 7.16 17.19 -8.26
C ALA A 252 8.07 16.69 -9.40
N PHE A 253 9.34 16.48 -9.06
CA PHE A 253 10.35 15.94 -9.97
C PHE A 253 10.83 14.60 -9.42
N ILE A 254 11.28 13.73 -10.30
CA ILE A 254 11.76 12.40 -9.94
C ILE A 254 13.26 12.32 -10.15
N TYR A 255 13.97 11.77 -9.17
CA TYR A 255 15.38 11.41 -9.25
C TYR A 255 15.55 9.92 -8.90
N THR A 256 16.21 9.18 -9.78
CA THR A 256 16.45 7.74 -9.65
C THR A 256 17.97 7.47 -9.63
N PRO A 257 18.64 7.59 -8.49
CA PRO A 257 20.11 7.49 -8.40
C PRO A 257 20.66 6.11 -8.80
N ILE A 258 19.86 5.05 -8.71
CA ILE A 258 20.26 3.66 -9.02
C ILE A 258 19.61 3.12 -10.29
N ASP A 259 19.12 4.00 -11.21
CA ASP A 259 18.41 3.59 -12.42
C ASP A 259 19.15 2.52 -13.25
N THR A 260 20.46 2.66 -13.37
CA THR A 260 21.31 1.76 -14.18
C THR A 260 21.82 0.53 -13.42
N TRP A 261 21.52 0.40 -12.13
CA TRP A 261 22.06 -0.65 -11.28
C TRP A 261 21.47 -2.02 -11.57
N SER A 262 22.33 -3.04 -11.52
CA SER A 262 21.91 -4.45 -11.46
C SER A 262 21.43 -4.82 -10.04
N MET A 263 20.82 -6.00 -9.91
CA MET A 263 20.48 -6.55 -8.58
C MET A 263 21.73 -6.79 -7.73
N ASP A 264 22.81 -7.24 -8.37
CA ASP A 264 24.09 -7.50 -7.70
C ASP A 264 24.70 -6.22 -7.16
N ASP A 265 24.59 -5.08 -7.86
CA ASP A 265 25.08 -3.80 -7.39
C ASP A 265 24.33 -3.33 -6.15
N VAL A 266 23.00 -3.52 -6.12
CA VAL A 266 22.18 -3.24 -4.94
C VAL A 266 22.62 -4.07 -3.73
N TRP A 267 22.87 -5.37 -3.93
CA TRP A 267 23.32 -6.22 -2.83
C TRP A 267 24.78 -5.95 -2.44
N LYS A 268 25.64 -5.57 -3.38
CA LYS A 268 27.00 -5.14 -3.08
C LYS A 268 27.00 -3.96 -2.10
N ILE A 269 26.20 -2.90 -2.35
CA ILE A 269 26.15 -1.75 -1.44
C ILE A 269 25.54 -2.10 -0.08
N LEU A 270 24.48 -2.89 -0.03
CA LEU A 270 23.83 -3.29 1.22
C LEU A 270 24.70 -4.21 2.06
N ARG A 271 25.56 -4.99 1.44
CA ARG A 271 26.56 -5.83 2.08
C ARG A 271 27.82 -5.06 2.41
N ALA A 272 28.28 -4.19 1.54
CA ALA A 272 29.54 -3.46 1.63
C ALA A 272 29.49 -2.25 2.57
N CYS A 273 28.30 -1.77 2.91
CA CYS A 273 28.16 -0.85 4.05
C CYS A 273 28.54 -1.51 5.38
N SER A 274 28.58 -2.81 5.40
CA SER A 274 29.27 -3.61 6.40
C SER A 274 30.74 -3.69 6.10
N LEU A 275 31.36 -2.65 6.23
CA LEU A 275 32.77 -2.52 6.10
C LEU A 275 33.56 -3.66 6.73
N GLU A 276 34.46 -4.14 5.93
CA GLU A 276 35.83 -4.25 6.40
C GLU A 276 36.37 -2.82 6.69
N VAL A 277 35.74 -2.04 7.55
CA VAL A 277 36.42 -0.89 8.16
C VAL A 277 37.47 -1.50 9.05
N THR A 278 38.67 -1.50 8.55
CA THR A 278 39.86 -1.83 9.28
C THR A 278 40.14 -0.72 10.30
N ILE A 279 39.32 -0.68 11.34
CA ILE A 279 39.62 0.16 12.49
C ILE A 279 40.50 -0.67 13.41
N SER A 280 41.78 -0.41 13.33
CA SER A 280 42.75 -0.96 14.29
C SER A 280 42.97 0.05 15.40
N PRO A 281 43.00 -0.37 16.68
CA PRO A 281 43.47 0.47 17.77
C PRO A 281 44.91 0.97 17.57
N MET A 282 45.64 0.42 16.61
CA MET A 282 47.03 0.80 16.27
C MET A 282 47.19 1.51 14.92
N GLY A 283 46.10 2.05 14.35
CA GLY A 283 46.15 2.76 13.09
C GLY A 283 45.50 2.02 11.93
N ILE A 284 45.09 2.80 10.93
CA ILE A 284 44.42 2.36 9.70
C ILE A 284 45.33 1.34 9.00
N GLY A 285 44.84 0.12 8.78
CA GLY A 285 45.55 -0.83 7.92
C GLY A 285 45.62 -2.30 8.36
N LYS A 286 44.97 -2.74 9.43
CA LYS A 286 44.87 -4.17 9.76
C LYS A 286 43.50 -4.73 9.51
N LYS A 287 43.44 -5.74 8.67
CA LYS A 287 42.28 -6.55 8.37
C LYS A 287 41.84 -7.31 9.61
N TRP A 288 40.60 -7.04 10.09
CA TRP A 288 39.97 -7.86 11.12
C TRP A 288 39.46 -9.12 10.46
N THR A 289 40.05 -10.27 10.81
CA THR A 289 39.59 -11.55 10.32
C THR A 289 38.45 -12.08 11.19
N ASN A 290 37.28 -12.17 10.59
CA ASN A 290 36.25 -13.20 10.66
C ASN A 290 35.55 -13.61 11.98
N ASP A 291 35.77 -13.00 13.13
CA ASP A 291 35.05 -13.43 14.34
C ASP A 291 33.78 -12.65 14.65
N TYR A 292 33.50 -11.58 13.90
CA TYR A 292 32.30 -10.77 14.07
C TYR A 292 31.67 -10.52 12.69
N ASP A 293 30.38 -10.75 12.62
CA ASP A 293 29.56 -10.51 11.44
C ASP A 293 29.32 -9.00 11.24
N LEU A 294 30.40 -8.25 11.02
CA LEU A 294 30.35 -6.84 10.60
C LEU A 294 29.77 -6.69 9.19
N GLU A 295 29.61 -7.79 8.48
CA GLU A 295 28.86 -7.81 7.22
C GLU A 295 27.42 -7.36 7.50
N TRP A 296 26.88 -6.53 6.59
CA TRP A 296 25.50 -6.07 6.62
C TRP A 296 25.19 -4.91 7.58
N VAL A 297 26.14 -4.26 8.19
CA VAL A 297 25.93 -3.05 8.98
C VAL A 297 25.52 -1.90 8.06
N ASN A 298 24.49 -1.16 8.37
CA ASN A 298 24.08 0.03 7.61
C ASN A 298 24.61 1.33 8.26
N PRO A 299 24.60 2.46 7.54
CA PRO A 299 25.21 3.70 8.05
C PRO A 299 24.52 4.31 9.27
N TRP A 300 23.34 3.82 9.63
CA TRP A 300 22.59 4.27 10.81
C TRP A 300 22.66 3.29 12.00
N GLY A 301 23.61 2.36 11.98
CA GLY A 301 23.91 1.49 13.11
C GLY A 301 23.06 0.23 13.25
N GLY A 302 22.24 -0.09 12.25
CA GLY A 302 21.50 -1.35 12.18
C GLY A 302 22.16 -2.38 11.27
N SER A 303 21.51 -3.51 11.05
CA SER A 303 21.97 -4.56 10.14
C SER A 303 20.99 -4.78 8.98
N ASN A 304 21.54 -4.92 7.76
CA ASN A 304 20.79 -5.32 6.58
C ASN A 304 20.62 -6.85 6.46
N ARG A 305 21.16 -7.64 7.42
CA ARG A 305 21.05 -9.10 7.40
C ARG A 305 19.62 -9.62 7.52
N PRO A 306 18.73 -9.04 8.37
CA PRO A 306 17.32 -9.40 8.34
C PRO A 306 16.68 -9.21 6.96
N LEU A 307 17.02 -8.13 6.27
CA LEU A 307 16.58 -7.86 4.91
C LEU A 307 17.11 -8.93 3.94
N TRP A 308 18.41 -9.30 4.02
CA TRP A 308 18.97 -10.38 3.22
C TRP A 308 18.27 -11.72 3.47
N ASN A 309 18.01 -12.08 4.72
CA ASN A 309 17.33 -13.33 5.06
C ASN A 309 15.92 -13.40 4.46
N LEU A 310 15.18 -12.29 4.44
CA LEU A 310 13.88 -12.21 3.77
C LEU A 310 13.97 -12.49 2.27
N TYR A 311 15.11 -12.18 1.63
CA TYR A 311 15.31 -12.41 0.19
C TYR A 311 16.00 -13.74 -0.15
N LYS A 312 16.82 -14.30 0.76
CA LYS A 312 17.63 -15.51 0.53
C LYS A 312 16.77 -16.72 0.21
N ASP A 313 15.66 -16.88 0.90
CA ASP A 313 14.81 -18.06 0.84
C ASP A 313 13.75 -18.00 -0.26
N SER A 314 13.71 -16.91 -1.01
CA SER A 314 12.74 -16.74 -2.07
C SER A 314 13.45 -16.46 -3.41
N SER A 315 13.37 -17.37 -4.32
CA SER A 315 14.13 -17.42 -5.58
C SER A 315 13.64 -16.50 -6.70
N ASP A 316 12.80 -15.45 -6.45
CA ASP A 316 12.30 -14.61 -7.52
C ASP A 316 12.26 -13.11 -7.21
N GLN A 317 12.45 -12.33 -8.28
CA GLN A 317 12.62 -10.89 -8.38
C GLN A 317 11.48 -10.11 -7.73
N GLY A 318 11.72 -9.50 -6.56
CA GLY A 318 10.74 -8.64 -5.88
C GLY A 318 10.85 -7.17 -6.29
N GLU A 319 9.74 -6.53 -6.57
CA GLU A 319 9.65 -5.14 -7.03
C GLU A 319 9.28 -4.15 -5.93
N CYS A 320 9.75 -2.89 -6.08
CA CYS A 320 9.40 -1.77 -5.21
C CYS A 320 7.93 -1.35 -5.42
N PRO A 321 7.14 -1.11 -4.36
CA PRO A 321 5.73 -0.76 -4.45
C PRO A 321 5.45 0.70 -4.81
N MET A 322 6.44 1.56 -4.96
CA MET A 322 6.22 2.94 -5.38
C MET A 322 6.08 3.02 -6.89
N VAL A 323 4.93 3.50 -7.32
CA VAL A 323 4.54 3.58 -8.73
C VAL A 323 4.99 4.91 -9.30
N ILE A 324 5.66 4.87 -10.44
CA ILE A 324 6.04 6.07 -11.22
C ILE A 324 4.89 6.46 -12.16
N ASP A 325 4.04 5.50 -12.55
CA ASP A 325 2.93 5.67 -13.49
C ASP A 325 1.82 4.65 -13.21
N ASP A 326 0.55 5.08 -13.27
CA ASP A 326 -0.65 4.27 -13.04
C ASP A 326 -0.82 3.12 -14.06
N SER A 327 -0.15 3.21 -15.21
CA SER A 327 -0.21 2.19 -16.27
C SER A 327 0.70 0.98 -16.01
N THR A 328 1.64 1.07 -15.04
CA THR A 328 2.62 0.01 -14.80
C THR A 328 2.23 -0.86 -13.62
N PRO A 329 2.04 -2.18 -13.79
CA PRO A 329 1.70 -3.08 -12.69
C PRO A 329 2.83 -3.15 -11.65
N SER A 330 2.59 -2.62 -10.46
CA SER A 330 3.60 -2.53 -9.38
C SER A 330 3.76 -3.78 -8.53
N CYS A 331 2.93 -4.81 -8.71
CA CYS A 331 2.91 -5.99 -7.85
C CYS A 331 2.94 -7.28 -8.69
N GLY A 332 4.09 -7.63 -9.20
CA GLY A 332 4.34 -8.97 -9.72
C GLY A 332 5.38 -9.64 -8.83
N ASN A 333 5.03 -10.65 -8.04
CA ASN A 333 5.93 -11.45 -7.19
C ASN A 333 6.73 -10.69 -6.11
N SER A 334 6.20 -9.58 -5.56
CA SER A 334 6.85 -8.82 -4.49
C SER A 334 6.90 -9.63 -3.20
N ARG A 335 8.07 -9.74 -2.59
CA ARG A 335 8.32 -10.40 -1.29
C ARG A 335 7.90 -9.54 -0.10
N PHE A 336 7.79 -8.24 -0.31
CA PHE A 336 7.28 -7.27 0.65
C PHE A 336 5.88 -6.85 0.22
N GLY A 337 4.97 -7.82 0.21
CA GLY A 337 3.56 -7.60 -0.12
C GLY A 337 2.69 -7.58 1.12
N CYS A 338 1.45 -7.12 0.90
CA CYS A 338 0.40 -7.29 1.87
C CYS A 338 0.09 -8.79 2.01
N TRP A 339 -0.02 -9.30 3.22
CA TRP A 339 -0.40 -10.69 3.47
C TRP A 339 -1.79 -11.03 2.90
N THR A 340 -2.63 -10.03 2.70
CA THR A 340 -3.96 -10.14 2.08
C THR A 340 -3.94 -10.17 0.54
N CYS A 341 -2.76 -10.18 -0.10
CA CYS A 341 -2.66 -10.00 -1.56
C CYS A 341 -3.17 -11.23 -2.32
N THR A 342 -4.26 -11.06 -3.08
CA THR A 342 -4.87 -12.08 -3.93
C THR A 342 -4.54 -11.91 -5.43
N VAL A 343 -3.69 -10.93 -5.77
CA VAL A 343 -3.19 -10.70 -7.14
C VAL A 343 -2.27 -11.84 -7.59
N VAL A 344 -1.51 -12.40 -6.65
CA VAL A 344 -0.69 -13.59 -6.86
C VAL A 344 -1.49 -14.85 -6.52
N THR A 345 -1.31 -15.91 -7.28
CA THR A 345 -2.06 -17.16 -7.06
C THR A 345 -1.69 -17.82 -5.73
N LYS A 346 -0.38 -17.86 -5.40
CA LYS A 346 0.16 -18.40 -4.15
C LYS A 346 1.06 -17.38 -3.51
N ASP A 347 0.96 -17.21 -2.21
CA ASP A 347 1.87 -16.37 -1.43
C ASP A 347 3.08 -17.20 -0.97
N ARG A 348 4.06 -17.34 -1.88
CA ARG A 348 5.28 -18.09 -1.59
C ARG A 348 6.11 -17.49 -0.45
N ALA A 349 6.06 -16.16 -0.29
CA ALA A 349 6.80 -15.50 0.77
C ALA A 349 6.24 -15.88 2.15
N MET A 350 4.92 -15.88 2.31
CA MET A 350 4.29 -16.30 3.56
C MET A 350 4.43 -17.82 3.78
N GLU A 351 4.30 -18.65 2.72
CA GLU A 351 4.58 -20.09 2.81
C GLU A 351 6.01 -20.35 3.31
N SER A 352 7.00 -19.61 2.79
CA SER A 352 8.40 -19.73 3.21
C SER A 352 8.61 -19.29 4.66
N LEU A 353 8.01 -18.18 5.10
CA LEU A 353 8.09 -17.73 6.49
C LEU A 353 7.52 -18.80 7.46
N ILE A 354 6.39 -19.38 7.12
CA ILE A 354 5.77 -20.46 7.92
C ILE A 354 6.71 -21.69 7.98
N GLN A 355 7.28 -22.11 6.85
CA GLN A 355 8.23 -23.22 6.80
C GLN A 355 9.50 -22.94 7.61
N ASN A 356 9.91 -21.69 7.72
CA ASN A 356 11.10 -21.26 8.45
C ASN A 356 10.84 -20.97 9.95
N GLY A 357 9.67 -21.37 10.48
CA GLY A 357 9.35 -21.34 11.90
C GLY A 357 8.28 -20.34 12.32
N GLU A 358 7.75 -19.51 11.42
CA GLU A 358 6.67 -18.55 11.72
C GLU A 358 5.29 -19.23 11.57
N GLU A 359 5.11 -20.42 12.16
CA GLU A 359 3.89 -21.24 12.03
C GLU A 359 2.63 -20.51 12.52
N TRP A 360 2.77 -19.57 13.44
CA TRP A 360 1.66 -18.74 13.92
C TRP A 360 1.00 -17.88 12.83
N MET A 361 1.67 -17.66 11.69
CA MET A 361 1.13 -16.91 10.56
C MET A 361 0.21 -17.75 9.65
N ARG A 362 0.09 -19.05 9.88
CA ARG A 362 -0.75 -19.95 9.06
C ARG A 362 -2.22 -19.50 8.98
N PRO A 363 -2.89 -19.05 10.06
CA PRO A 363 -4.26 -18.55 9.96
C PRO A 363 -4.41 -17.34 9.01
N LEU A 364 -3.38 -16.48 8.92
CA LEU A 364 -3.37 -15.36 7.99
C LEU A 364 -3.31 -15.84 6.53
N LEU A 365 -2.46 -16.86 6.26
CA LEU A 365 -2.37 -17.46 4.93
C LEU A 365 -3.68 -18.14 4.52
N ASP A 366 -4.31 -18.86 5.44
CA ASP A 366 -5.58 -19.55 5.20
C ASP A 366 -6.70 -18.54 4.92
N PHE A 367 -6.77 -17.46 5.69
CA PHE A 367 -7.72 -16.38 5.45
C PHE A 367 -7.49 -15.70 4.07
N ARG A 368 -6.23 -15.41 3.72
CA ARG A 368 -5.86 -14.89 2.40
C ARG A 368 -6.31 -15.84 1.28
N ASN A 369 -6.10 -17.14 1.43
CA ASN A 369 -6.49 -18.14 0.44
C ASN A 369 -8.02 -18.19 0.29
N LYS A 370 -8.78 -18.11 1.40
CA LYS A 370 -10.23 -17.95 1.38
C LYS A 370 -10.66 -16.74 0.54
N LEU A 371 -10.01 -15.58 0.72
CA LEU A 371 -10.27 -14.41 -0.11
C LEU A 371 -9.92 -14.64 -1.59
N ALA A 372 -8.84 -15.37 -1.89
CA ALA A 372 -8.46 -15.69 -3.26
C ALA A 372 -9.51 -16.59 -3.95
N ASP A 373 -10.08 -17.54 -3.23
CA ASP A 373 -11.11 -18.46 -3.73
C ASP A 373 -12.39 -17.74 -4.16
N THR A 374 -12.69 -16.59 -3.55
CA THR A 374 -13.84 -15.75 -3.97
C THR A 374 -13.67 -15.12 -5.35
N ASN A 375 -12.43 -15.09 -5.89
CA ASN A 375 -12.14 -14.59 -7.22
C ASN A 375 -12.26 -15.64 -8.32
N ILE A 376 -12.41 -16.92 -7.97
CA ILE A 376 -12.67 -18.02 -8.90
C ILE A 376 -14.00 -17.72 -9.60
N PRO A 377 -14.09 -17.79 -10.95
CA PRO A 377 -15.29 -17.39 -11.68
C PRO A 377 -16.57 -18.06 -11.17
N GLU A 378 -16.51 -19.35 -10.87
CA GLU A 378 -17.63 -20.18 -10.42
C GLU A 378 -18.12 -19.78 -9.02
N ASN A 379 -17.23 -19.24 -8.19
CA ASN A 379 -17.53 -18.88 -6.81
C ASN A 379 -18.05 -17.44 -6.67
N LYS A 380 -17.87 -16.60 -7.66
CA LYS A 380 -18.21 -15.16 -7.57
C LYS A 380 -19.67 -14.91 -7.20
N SER A 381 -20.59 -15.64 -7.81
CA SER A 381 -22.04 -15.54 -7.53
C SER A 381 -22.44 -15.98 -6.12
N LEU A 382 -21.63 -16.82 -5.48
CA LEU A 382 -21.89 -17.30 -4.11
C LEU A 382 -21.61 -16.22 -3.06
N TYR A 383 -20.60 -15.39 -3.32
CA TYR A 383 -20.11 -14.39 -2.36
C TYR A 383 -20.56 -12.98 -2.65
N ARG A 384 -20.94 -12.66 -3.88
CA ARG A 384 -21.14 -11.30 -4.35
C ARG A 384 -22.58 -11.04 -4.73
N ASN A 385 -23.06 -9.83 -4.38
CA ASN A 385 -24.35 -9.35 -4.81
C ASN A 385 -24.40 -9.22 -6.34
N PHE A 386 -25.55 -9.41 -6.94
CA PHE A 386 -25.74 -9.22 -8.38
C PHE A 386 -25.87 -7.73 -8.76
N LYS A 387 -26.29 -6.86 -7.84
CA LYS A 387 -26.33 -5.40 -8.03
C LYS A 387 -24.96 -4.76 -7.77
N ARG A 388 -24.61 -3.79 -8.59
CA ARG A 388 -23.45 -2.92 -8.34
C ARG A 388 -23.74 -1.98 -7.15
N ARG A 389 -22.72 -1.35 -6.57
CA ARG A 389 -22.91 -0.34 -5.50
C ARG A 389 -23.81 0.84 -5.93
N THR A 390 -24.01 1.05 -7.21
CA THR A 390 -24.97 2.03 -7.75
C THR A 390 -26.43 1.61 -7.60
N GLY A 391 -26.69 0.36 -7.17
CA GLY A 391 -28.03 -0.23 -7.09
C GLY A 391 -28.53 -0.83 -8.41
N ASN A 392 -27.72 -0.83 -9.47
CA ASN A 392 -28.09 -1.33 -10.80
C ASN A 392 -27.34 -2.63 -11.13
N VAL A 393 -27.94 -3.47 -11.97
CA VAL A 393 -27.30 -4.62 -12.58
C VAL A 393 -26.52 -4.14 -13.81
N SER A 394 -25.25 -4.58 -13.91
CA SER A 394 -24.41 -4.29 -15.08
C SER A 394 -24.08 -5.57 -15.81
N TYR A 395 -24.11 -5.54 -17.13
CA TYR A 395 -23.83 -6.70 -17.98
C TYR A 395 -22.46 -6.58 -18.66
N GLN A 396 -21.87 -7.72 -19.01
CA GLN A 396 -20.62 -7.75 -19.76
C GLN A 396 -20.84 -7.12 -21.15
N ARG A 397 -19.81 -6.41 -21.64
CA ARG A 397 -19.85 -5.88 -23.01
C ARG A 397 -19.83 -7.04 -24.00
N VAL A 398 -20.69 -6.99 -25.02
CA VAL A 398 -20.67 -7.94 -26.12
C VAL A 398 -19.36 -7.78 -26.88
N LYS A 399 -18.69 -8.87 -27.16
CA LYS A 399 -17.51 -8.86 -28.02
C LYS A 399 -17.98 -8.75 -29.49
N GLU A 400 -17.21 -8.04 -30.30
CA GLU A 400 -17.45 -7.91 -31.73
C GLU A 400 -17.54 -9.31 -32.37
N GLY A 401 -18.69 -9.62 -33.05
CA GLY A 401 -18.95 -10.95 -33.64
C GLY A 401 -19.70 -11.94 -32.73
N GLN A 402 -20.11 -11.58 -31.52
CA GLN A 402 -20.93 -12.42 -30.65
C GLN A 402 -22.43 -12.20 -30.99
N ASP A 403 -23.19 -13.29 -31.05
CA ASP A 403 -24.66 -13.24 -31.29
C ASP A 403 -25.34 -12.50 -30.12
N LEU A 404 -26.13 -11.49 -30.44
CA LEU A 404 -26.90 -10.68 -29.46
C LEU A 404 -28.00 -11.49 -28.76
N SER A 405 -28.35 -12.66 -29.28
CA SER A 405 -29.34 -13.57 -28.69
C SER A 405 -28.84 -14.35 -27.49
N THR A 406 -27.50 -14.34 -27.23
CA THR A 406 -26.90 -15.05 -26.08
C THR A 406 -27.19 -14.27 -24.80
N GLU A 407 -27.75 -14.93 -23.80
CA GLU A 407 -28.00 -14.36 -22.48
C GLU A 407 -26.69 -13.79 -21.89
N ARG A 408 -26.70 -12.48 -21.61
CA ARG A 408 -25.50 -11.80 -21.11
C ARG A 408 -25.32 -12.06 -19.63
N ASP A 409 -24.13 -12.50 -19.25
CA ASP A 409 -23.76 -12.60 -17.86
C ASP A 409 -23.69 -11.22 -17.21
N HIS A 410 -24.26 -11.11 -16.01
CA HIS A 410 -24.13 -9.90 -15.23
C HIS A 410 -22.73 -9.79 -14.60
N ILE A 411 -22.29 -8.57 -14.38
CA ILE A 411 -21.03 -8.31 -13.67
C ILE A 411 -21.32 -8.30 -12.17
N PRO A 412 -20.77 -9.26 -11.39
CA PRO A 412 -21.02 -9.33 -9.95
C PRO A 412 -20.67 -8.03 -9.22
N GLY A 413 -21.51 -7.65 -8.27
CA GLY A 413 -21.39 -6.46 -7.44
C GLY A 413 -20.42 -6.61 -6.26
N PRO A 414 -20.68 -5.93 -5.12
CA PRO A 414 -19.89 -6.05 -3.89
C PRO A 414 -20.11 -7.41 -3.22
N TYR A 415 -19.24 -7.75 -2.25
CA TYR A 415 -19.49 -8.88 -1.36
C TYR A 415 -20.78 -8.67 -0.55
N MET A 416 -21.58 -9.72 -0.41
CA MET A 416 -22.79 -9.71 0.41
C MET A 416 -22.46 -9.45 1.87
N LEU A 417 -23.33 -8.72 2.57
CA LEU A 417 -23.08 -8.27 3.95
C LEU A 417 -22.86 -9.45 4.91
N LYS A 418 -23.56 -10.57 4.73
CA LYS A 418 -23.40 -11.77 5.57
C LYS A 418 -21.94 -12.26 5.62
N PHE A 419 -21.25 -12.34 4.48
CA PHE A 419 -19.85 -12.77 4.43
C PHE A 419 -18.91 -11.73 5.03
N ARG A 420 -19.19 -10.45 4.81
CA ARG A 420 -18.41 -9.35 5.40
C ARG A 420 -18.45 -9.40 6.94
N LYS A 421 -19.61 -9.74 7.53
CA LYS A 421 -19.80 -9.94 8.99
C LYS A 421 -19.02 -11.17 9.49
N GLU A 422 -19.13 -12.28 8.78
CA GLU A 422 -18.42 -13.53 9.11
C GLU A 422 -16.90 -13.31 9.09
N TRP A 423 -16.38 -12.70 8.04
CA TRP A 423 -14.94 -12.45 7.89
C TRP A 423 -14.42 -11.43 8.92
N LEU A 424 -15.20 -10.42 9.25
CA LEU A 424 -14.83 -9.50 10.33
C LEU A 424 -14.70 -10.25 11.65
N LYS A 425 -15.70 -11.07 12.00
CA LYS A 425 -15.67 -11.87 13.24
C LYS A 425 -14.44 -12.79 13.28
N GLU A 426 -14.14 -13.45 12.16
CA GLU A 426 -12.97 -14.33 12.04
C GLU A 426 -11.65 -13.57 12.27
N LEU A 427 -11.49 -12.39 11.66
CA LEU A 427 -10.31 -11.55 11.86
C LEU A 427 -10.13 -11.09 13.31
N LEU A 428 -11.21 -10.68 13.96
CA LEU A 428 -11.17 -10.25 15.36
C LEU A 428 -10.83 -11.44 16.30
N VAL A 429 -11.36 -12.63 16.01
CA VAL A 429 -11.02 -13.85 16.75
C VAL A 429 -9.54 -14.20 16.57
N GLN A 430 -9.03 -14.15 15.35
CA GLN A 430 -7.62 -14.43 15.08
C GLN A 430 -6.70 -13.40 15.77
N GLU A 431 -7.03 -12.10 15.69
CA GLU A 431 -6.29 -11.04 16.38
C GLU A 431 -6.23 -11.30 17.89
N LYS A 432 -7.35 -11.62 18.51
CA LYS A 432 -7.42 -11.95 19.94
C LYS A 432 -6.53 -13.14 20.28
N GLN A 433 -6.60 -14.23 19.51
CA GLN A 433 -5.79 -15.43 19.71
C GLN A 433 -4.28 -15.16 19.60
N PHE A 434 -3.87 -14.34 18.61
CA PHE A 434 -2.46 -13.93 18.48
C PHE A 434 -1.99 -13.15 19.70
N ASN A 435 -2.78 -12.18 20.16
CA ASN A 435 -2.43 -11.36 21.31
C ASN A 435 -2.41 -12.17 22.62
N GLU A 436 -3.32 -13.10 22.82
CA GLU A 436 -3.32 -14.06 23.95
C GLU A 436 -2.11 -15.00 23.89
N SER A 437 -1.58 -15.28 22.70
CA SER A 437 -0.36 -16.07 22.49
C SER A 437 0.93 -15.24 22.59
N GLY A 438 0.85 -13.92 22.86
CA GLY A 438 1.99 -13.04 23.06
C GLY A 438 2.52 -12.34 21.79
N TYR A 439 1.84 -12.46 20.66
CA TYR A 439 2.27 -11.85 19.37
C TYR A 439 1.70 -10.46 19.17
N GLN A 440 1.61 -9.56 19.93
CA GLN A 440 1.19 -8.16 19.79
C GLN A 440 0.83 -7.70 18.33
N VAL A 441 -0.18 -8.34 17.74
CA VAL A 441 -0.61 -8.11 16.35
C VAL A 441 -1.91 -7.32 16.34
N THR A 442 -1.99 -6.31 15.49
CA THR A 442 -3.23 -5.61 15.16
C THR A 442 -3.58 -5.93 13.70
N LEU A 443 -4.63 -6.70 13.47
CA LEU A 443 -5.10 -7.02 12.12
C LEU A 443 -6.06 -5.97 11.57
N ILE A 444 -6.85 -5.36 12.47
CA ILE A 444 -7.81 -4.33 12.13
C ILE A 444 -7.80 -3.23 13.20
N THR A 445 -7.69 -1.99 12.77
CA THR A 445 -7.57 -0.85 13.68
C THR A 445 -8.94 -0.33 14.12
N LYS A 446 -9.01 0.35 15.27
CA LYS A 446 -10.24 0.99 15.74
C LYS A 446 -10.85 1.98 14.73
N PRO A 447 -10.07 2.88 14.07
CA PRO A 447 -10.61 3.74 13.02
C PRO A 447 -11.21 2.99 11.83
N GLU A 448 -10.65 1.81 11.46
CA GLU A 448 -11.23 0.96 10.44
C GLU A 448 -12.57 0.37 10.86
N LEU A 449 -12.68 -0.12 12.11
CA LEU A 449 -13.94 -0.64 12.64
C LEU A 449 -15.05 0.42 12.60
N HIS A 450 -14.74 1.66 12.99
CA HIS A 450 -15.69 2.76 12.88
C HIS A 450 -16.08 3.05 11.42
N ALA A 451 -15.10 3.06 10.50
CA ALA A 451 -15.36 3.27 9.08
C ALA A 451 -16.20 2.12 8.48
N ILE A 452 -15.93 0.87 8.84
CA ILE A 452 -16.70 -0.31 8.39
C ILE A 452 -18.14 -0.22 8.88
N ARG A 453 -18.36 0.11 10.15
CA ARG A 453 -19.70 0.30 10.71
C ARG A 453 -20.49 1.34 9.92
N GLN A 454 -19.89 2.51 9.63
CA GLN A 454 -20.52 3.55 8.82
C GLN A 454 -20.86 3.08 7.41
N GLU A 455 -19.97 2.32 6.77
CA GLU A 455 -20.22 1.76 5.44
C GLU A 455 -21.33 0.71 5.45
N TRP A 456 -21.50 -0.09 6.53
CA TRP A 456 -22.58 -1.06 6.66
C TRP A 456 -23.93 -0.38 6.89
N LEU A 457 -23.99 0.58 7.79
CA LEU A 457 -25.22 1.33 8.05
C LEU A 457 -25.72 2.04 6.80
N ASN A 458 -24.81 2.52 5.93
CA ASN A 458 -25.12 3.25 4.72
C ASN A 458 -24.97 2.42 3.44
N ASP A 459 -24.94 1.07 3.53
CA ASP A 459 -24.77 0.23 2.35
C ASP A 459 -25.94 0.45 1.38
N PRO A 460 -25.69 0.72 0.08
CA PRO A 460 -26.76 1.02 -0.86
C PRO A 460 -27.64 -0.19 -1.23
N ASN A 461 -27.16 -1.42 -1.00
CA ASN A 461 -27.88 -2.65 -1.37
C ASN A 461 -28.33 -3.46 -0.15
N GLU A 462 -27.51 -3.51 0.90
CA GLU A 462 -27.74 -4.36 2.08
C GLU A 462 -27.38 -3.57 3.36
N PRO A 463 -28.17 -2.54 3.73
CA PRO A 463 -27.90 -1.77 4.94
C PRO A 463 -28.03 -2.63 6.22
N ASP A 464 -27.09 -2.45 7.14
CA ASP A 464 -27.08 -3.15 8.43
C ASP A 464 -28.01 -2.48 9.46
N TRP A 465 -29.29 -2.72 9.35
CA TRP A 465 -30.30 -2.10 10.21
C TRP A 465 -30.15 -2.49 11.70
N ALA A 466 -29.60 -3.70 11.95
CA ALA A 466 -29.36 -4.17 13.30
C ALA A 466 -28.12 -3.56 13.97
N ASP A 467 -27.35 -2.72 13.22
CA ASP A 467 -26.07 -2.19 13.69
C ASP A 467 -25.20 -3.27 14.37
N SER A 468 -24.99 -4.36 13.65
CA SER A 468 -24.47 -5.62 14.21
C SER A 468 -22.98 -5.58 14.53
N LEU A 469 -22.20 -4.59 14.03
CA LEU A 469 -20.75 -4.56 14.23
C LEU A 469 -20.38 -4.39 15.73
N PRO A 470 -21.00 -3.51 16.53
CA PRO A 470 -20.76 -3.44 17.97
C PRO A 470 -21.00 -4.76 18.67
N GLN A 471 -22.05 -5.51 18.30
CA GLN A 471 -22.35 -6.80 18.88
C GLN A 471 -21.28 -7.84 18.51
N ILE A 472 -20.85 -7.90 17.24
CA ILE A 472 -19.76 -8.79 16.80
C ILE A 472 -18.49 -8.53 17.60
N TYR A 473 -18.14 -7.25 17.82
CA TYR A 473 -16.97 -6.87 18.60
C TYR A 473 -17.09 -7.32 20.07
N ARG A 474 -18.25 -7.07 20.69
CA ARG A 474 -18.54 -7.47 22.07
C ARG A 474 -18.51 -8.99 22.25
N ASP A 475 -19.04 -9.74 21.28
CA ASP A 475 -19.02 -11.21 21.30
C ASP A 475 -17.59 -11.76 21.33
N VAL A 476 -16.65 -11.10 20.65
CA VAL A 476 -15.26 -11.55 20.61
C VAL A 476 -14.46 -11.08 21.83
N TYR A 477 -14.55 -9.81 22.18
CA TYR A 477 -13.66 -9.22 23.20
C TYR A 477 -14.28 -9.14 24.60
N GLY A 478 -15.60 -9.28 24.73
CA GLY A 478 -16.33 -9.19 26.00
C GLY A 478 -16.54 -7.75 26.50
N HIS A 479 -16.20 -6.74 25.73
CA HIS A 479 -16.39 -5.32 26.04
C HIS A 479 -16.65 -4.53 24.76
N ASP A 480 -17.19 -3.32 24.92
CA ASP A 480 -17.43 -2.41 23.79
C ASP A 480 -16.26 -1.48 23.52
N LEU A 481 -16.20 -0.99 22.28
CA LEU A 481 -15.45 0.21 21.95
C LEU A 481 -16.29 1.46 22.28
N ASP A 482 -15.62 2.61 22.23
CA ASP A 482 -16.28 3.92 22.30
C ASP A 482 -16.97 4.22 20.93
N TRP A 483 -18.14 3.62 20.75
CA TRP A 483 -18.92 3.80 19.52
C TRP A 483 -19.61 5.15 19.51
N VAL A 484 -19.54 5.86 18.38
CA VAL A 484 -20.36 7.05 18.15
C VAL A 484 -21.84 6.61 18.17
N ILE A 485 -22.66 7.31 18.95
CA ILE A 485 -24.11 7.07 19.01
C ILE A 485 -24.67 7.31 17.61
N ASN A 486 -25.45 6.36 17.12
CA ASN A 486 -26.13 6.50 15.83
C ASN A 486 -27.52 7.10 16.06
N ASP A 487 -27.60 8.43 16.03
CA ASP A 487 -28.85 9.17 16.22
C ASP A 487 -29.82 9.04 15.02
N ASN A 488 -29.37 8.47 13.89
CA ASN A 488 -30.15 8.28 12.68
C ASN A 488 -30.95 6.97 12.64
N ASN A 489 -30.98 6.18 13.72
CA ASN A 489 -31.71 4.92 13.79
C ASN A 489 -33.22 5.17 13.99
N SER A 490 -33.86 5.76 13.00
CA SER A 490 -35.34 5.73 12.92
C SER A 490 -35.87 4.36 12.48
N PHE A 491 -34.98 3.45 12.06
CA PHE A 491 -35.30 2.12 11.54
C PHE A 491 -34.46 1.06 12.28
N GLY A 492 -35.13 0.28 13.12
CA GLY A 492 -34.52 -0.87 13.78
C GLY A 492 -34.87 -2.18 13.05
N GLU A 493 -34.47 -3.29 13.66
CA GLU A 493 -34.71 -4.63 13.10
C GLU A 493 -36.20 -4.97 13.00
N ILE A 494 -37.02 -4.48 13.95
CA ILE A 494 -38.48 -4.72 13.98
C ILE A 494 -39.15 -3.98 12.80
N GLU A 495 -38.81 -2.71 12.60
CA GLU A 495 -39.33 -1.90 11.50
C GLU A 495 -38.90 -2.48 10.15
N ALA A 496 -37.69 -3.01 10.05
CA ALA A 496 -37.21 -3.68 8.85
C ALA A 496 -38.00 -4.95 8.53
N GLN A 497 -38.32 -5.77 9.54
CA GLN A 497 -39.16 -6.99 9.37
C GLN A 497 -40.57 -6.62 8.91
N ILE A 498 -41.18 -5.57 9.51
CA ILE A 498 -42.50 -5.09 9.10
C ILE A 498 -42.46 -4.57 7.67
N LEU A 499 -41.44 -3.79 7.32
CA LEU A 499 -41.28 -3.27 5.95
C LEU A 499 -41.12 -4.41 4.93
N GLN A 500 -40.39 -5.48 5.28
CA GLN A 500 -40.25 -6.66 4.43
C GLN A 500 -41.61 -7.33 4.20
N GLN A 501 -42.40 -7.54 5.28
CA GLN A 501 -43.73 -8.15 5.17
C GLN A 501 -44.67 -7.33 4.28
N LEU A 502 -44.67 -6.00 4.47
CA LEU A 502 -45.47 -5.10 3.65
C LEU A 502 -45.00 -5.06 2.20
N GLY A 503 -43.67 -5.10 1.99
CA GLY A 503 -43.09 -5.17 0.65
C GLY A 503 -43.54 -6.41 -0.11
N ASP A 504 -43.51 -7.56 0.54
CA ASP A 504 -43.97 -8.83 -0.03
C ASP A 504 -45.49 -8.82 -0.31
N GLU A 505 -46.30 -8.16 0.56
CA GLU A 505 -47.77 -8.05 0.39
C GLU A 505 -48.16 -7.15 -0.78
N TYR A 506 -47.42 -6.04 -0.98
CA TYR A 506 -47.78 -5.00 -1.96
C TYR A 506 -46.89 -5.00 -3.20
N ASP A 507 -46.01 -5.97 -3.38
CA ASP A 507 -45.06 -6.08 -4.50
C ASP A 507 -44.19 -4.83 -4.65
N VAL A 508 -43.68 -4.32 -3.53
CA VAL A 508 -42.82 -3.12 -3.47
C VAL A 508 -41.51 -3.44 -2.77
N SER A 509 -40.40 -3.13 -3.43
CA SER A 509 -39.07 -3.37 -2.83
C SER A 509 -38.89 -2.60 -1.51
N PRO A 510 -38.67 -3.28 -0.37
CA PRO A 510 -38.39 -2.66 0.90
C PRO A 510 -37.17 -1.73 0.86
N GLU A 511 -36.13 -2.12 0.13
CA GLU A 511 -34.91 -1.33 -0.04
C GLU A 511 -35.18 -0.02 -0.80
N MET A 512 -36.13 -0.03 -1.74
CA MET A 512 -36.54 1.19 -2.45
C MET A 512 -37.21 2.18 -1.49
N ILE A 513 -38.13 1.69 -0.67
CA ILE A 513 -38.83 2.53 0.32
C ILE A 513 -37.84 3.13 1.30
N GLN A 514 -36.92 2.31 1.83
CA GLN A 514 -35.90 2.80 2.73
C GLN A 514 -35.04 3.89 2.09
N LYS A 515 -34.58 3.69 0.84
CA LYS A 515 -33.77 4.73 0.17
C LYS A 515 -34.53 6.03 -0.10
N LEU A 516 -35.83 5.95 -0.27
CA LEU A 516 -36.67 7.16 -0.32
C LEU A 516 -36.75 7.86 1.04
N LEU A 517 -36.85 7.09 2.15
CA LEU A 517 -36.80 7.62 3.50
C LEU A 517 -35.44 8.24 3.84
N ASP A 518 -34.33 7.53 3.54
CA ASP A 518 -32.96 8.05 3.70
C ASP A 518 -32.77 9.37 2.93
N LEU A 519 -33.33 9.46 1.72
CA LEU A 519 -33.29 10.68 0.94
C LEU A 519 -34.05 11.82 1.62
N GLU A 520 -35.25 11.56 2.14
CA GLU A 520 -36.05 12.56 2.86
C GLU A 520 -35.33 13.05 4.12
N VAL A 521 -34.82 12.14 4.94
CA VAL A 521 -34.03 12.47 6.14
C VAL A 521 -32.80 13.32 5.77
N SER A 522 -32.08 12.98 4.67
CA SER A 522 -30.92 13.76 4.22
C SER A 522 -31.25 15.20 3.80
N LEU A 523 -32.53 15.47 3.53
CA LEU A 523 -33.03 16.78 3.11
C LEU A 523 -33.77 17.52 4.23
N GLU A 524 -33.92 16.90 5.39
CA GLU A 524 -34.52 17.49 6.58
C GLU A 524 -33.67 18.70 7.06
N GLY A 525 -34.34 19.75 7.44
CA GLY A 525 -33.67 20.98 7.88
C GLY A 525 -33.07 21.87 6.79
N LEU A 526 -33.09 21.45 5.52
CA LEU A 526 -32.64 22.29 4.41
C LEU A 526 -33.68 23.32 4.02
N SER A 527 -33.31 24.58 3.99
CA SER A 527 -34.18 25.71 3.59
C SER A 527 -34.52 25.67 2.08
N ARG A 528 -33.73 24.98 1.26
CA ARG A 528 -33.99 24.77 -0.17
C ARG A 528 -33.80 23.31 -0.52
N ARG A 529 -34.87 22.67 -1.00
CA ARG A 529 -34.88 21.27 -1.45
C ARG A 529 -34.69 21.18 -2.97
N THR A 530 -33.65 21.83 -3.49
CA THR A 530 -33.37 21.86 -4.93
C THR A 530 -32.96 20.47 -5.42
N GLY A 531 -33.59 19.99 -6.51
CA GLY A 531 -33.24 18.71 -7.14
C GLY A 531 -33.81 17.46 -6.46
N VAL A 532 -34.75 17.60 -5.51
CA VAL A 532 -35.39 16.45 -4.83
C VAL A 532 -36.06 15.51 -5.81
N PHE A 533 -36.84 16.04 -6.77
CA PHE A 533 -37.53 15.24 -7.78
C PHE A 533 -36.57 14.49 -8.68
N ASP A 534 -35.42 15.09 -9.03
CA ASP A 534 -34.39 14.43 -9.83
C ASP A 534 -33.73 13.28 -9.05
N LYS A 535 -33.49 13.47 -7.74
CA LYS A 535 -32.97 12.43 -6.85
C LYS A 535 -33.96 11.29 -6.66
N ILE A 536 -35.24 11.59 -6.41
CA ILE A 536 -36.30 10.58 -6.35
C ILE A 536 -36.41 9.85 -7.69
N GLY A 537 -36.47 10.58 -8.81
CA GLY A 537 -36.50 9.98 -10.13
C GLY A 537 -35.31 9.08 -10.44
N SER A 538 -34.13 9.45 -9.96
CA SER A 538 -32.90 8.63 -10.06
C SER A 538 -32.97 7.38 -9.20
N LEU A 539 -33.58 7.45 -8.01
CA LEU A 539 -33.82 6.29 -7.16
C LEU A 539 -34.81 5.32 -7.80
N LEU A 540 -35.94 5.81 -8.26
CA LEU A 540 -36.98 4.99 -8.91
C LEU A 540 -36.51 4.30 -10.20
N LYS A 541 -35.50 4.85 -10.88
CA LYS A 541 -34.89 4.27 -12.09
C LYS A 541 -33.88 3.14 -11.80
N ARG A 542 -33.52 2.88 -10.52
CA ARG A 542 -32.63 1.76 -10.18
C ARG A 542 -33.31 0.42 -10.40
N ASP A 543 -32.50 -0.63 -10.41
CA ASP A 543 -32.99 -2.00 -10.53
C ASP A 543 -33.46 -2.50 -9.15
N TRP A 544 -34.79 -2.62 -9.00
CA TRP A 544 -35.46 -3.17 -7.82
C TRP A 544 -36.05 -4.53 -8.15
N GLY A 545 -36.07 -5.48 -7.19
CA GLY A 545 -36.60 -6.82 -7.40
C GLY A 545 -35.51 -7.89 -7.55
N SER A 546 -35.90 -9.10 -7.93
CA SER A 546 -35.03 -10.25 -8.15
C SER A 546 -34.18 -10.10 -9.43
N LEU A 547 -33.12 -10.91 -9.53
CA LEU A 547 -32.25 -10.90 -10.71
C LEU A 547 -33.03 -11.31 -11.98
N GLU A 548 -33.94 -12.27 -11.85
CA GLU A 548 -34.77 -12.78 -12.93
C GLU A 548 -35.70 -11.68 -13.47
N GLU A 549 -36.42 -10.99 -12.60
CA GLU A 549 -37.31 -9.87 -12.99
C GLU A 549 -36.55 -8.73 -13.66
N ILE A 550 -35.35 -8.41 -13.13
CA ILE A 550 -34.50 -7.37 -13.72
C ILE A 550 -34.00 -7.79 -15.10
N LYS A 551 -33.62 -9.06 -15.28
CA LYS A 551 -33.21 -9.60 -16.59
C LYS A 551 -34.33 -9.52 -17.59
N GLU A 552 -35.54 -9.93 -17.22
CA GLU A 552 -36.73 -9.84 -18.08
C GLU A 552 -37.07 -8.41 -18.49
N LYS A 553 -37.03 -7.48 -17.51
CA LYS A 553 -37.21 -6.05 -17.75
C LYS A 553 -36.19 -5.48 -18.72
N HIS A 554 -34.91 -5.81 -18.52
CA HIS A 554 -33.84 -5.34 -19.41
C HIS A 554 -33.93 -5.95 -20.80
N ALA A 555 -34.29 -7.23 -20.93
CA ALA A 555 -34.54 -7.88 -22.23
C ALA A 555 -35.71 -7.25 -22.99
N ALA A 556 -36.81 -6.95 -22.28
CA ALA A 556 -37.98 -6.27 -22.89
C ALA A 556 -37.63 -4.84 -23.34
N LEU A 557 -36.85 -4.09 -22.57
CA LEU A 557 -36.40 -2.75 -22.97
C LEU A 557 -35.45 -2.78 -24.16
N GLN A 558 -34.59 -3.78 -24.24
CA GLN A 558 -33.64 -3.94 -25.34
C GLN A 558 -34.38 -4.32 -26.63
N SER A 559 -35.29 -5.28 -26.55
CA SER A 559 -36.09 -5.67 -27.72
C SER A 559 -36.93 -4.50 -28.27
N LYS A 560 -37.46 -3.64 -27.42
CA LYS A 560 -38.15 -2.42 -27.82
C LYS A 560 -37.21 -1.40 -28.47
N SER A 561 -36.03 -1.20 -27.93
CA SER A 561 -35.00 -0.32 -28.49
C SER A 561 -34.51 -0.82 -29.85
N ASP A 562 -34.28 -2.12 -29.99
CA ASP A 562 -33.88 -2.74 -31.25
C ASP A 562 -34.98 -2.64 -32.32
N PHE A 563 -36.25 -2.78 -31.92
CA PHE A 563 -37.41 -2.57 -32.81
C PHE A 563 -37.52 -1.12 -33.29
N ASP A 564 -37.37 -0.15 -32.39
CA ASP A 564 -37.41 1.27 -32.71
C ASP A 564 -36.23 1.67 -33.64
N LEU A 565 -35.05 1.13 -33.39
CA LEU A 565 -33.86 1.34 -34.23
C LEU A 565 -34.06 0.75 -35.64
N HIS A 566 -34.64 -0.45 -35.74
CA HIS A 566 -34.99 -1.10 -37.03
C HIS A 566 -36.02 -0.28 -37.80
N LYS A 567 -37.02 0.24 -37.09
CA LYS A 567 -38.05 1.09 -37.67
C LYS A 567 -37.49 2.41 -38.24
N GLU A 568 -36.55 3.02 -37.53
CA GLU A 568 -35.81 4.20 -38.02
C GLU A 568 -34.94 3.88 -39.25
N GLN A 569 -34.29 2.73 -39.27
CA GLN A 569 -33.49 2.29 -40.41
C GLN A 569 -34.36 2.03 -41.63
N ILE A 570 -35.49 1.33 -41.47
CA ILE A 570 -36.43 1.10 -42.54
C ILE A 570 -36.93 2.44 -43.10
N LYS A 571 -37.31 3.39 -42.25
CA LYS A 571 -37.75 4.72 -42.68
C LYS A 571 -36.68 5.48 -43.46
N ARG A 572 -35.40 5.40 -43.05
CA ARG A 572 -34.26 5.98 -43.81
C ARG A 572 -34.15 5.37 -45.21
N TYR A 573 -34.27 4.05 -45.33
CA TYR A 573 -34.23 3.38 -46.64
C TYR A 573 -35.43 3.76 -47.52
N GLU A 574 -36.62 3.89 -46.95
CA GLU A 574 -37.82 4.37 -47.69
C GLU A 574 -37.63 5.79 -48.20
N ASP A 575 -37.06 6.68 -47.37
CA ASP A 575 -36.75 8.05 -47.77
C ASP A 575 -35.66 8.13 -48.86
N GLU A 576 -34.66 7.25 -48.84
CA GLU A 576 -33.63 7.14 -49.89
C GLU A 576 -34.20 6.61 -51.20
N ILE A 577 -35.04 5.58 -51.16
CA ILE A 577 -35.75 5.04 -52.36
C ILE A 577 -36.62 6.11 -52.96
N THR A 578 -37.35 6.86 -52.13
CA THR A 578 -38.23 7.94 -52.63
C THR A 578 -37.43 9.07 -53.31
N LYS A 579 -36.25 9.39 -52.81
CA LYS A 579 -35.34 10.37 -53.43
C LYS A 579 -34.80 9.87 -54.79
N LEU A 580 -34.40 8.59 -54.85
CA LEU A 580 -33.93 7.97 -56.10
C LEU A 580 -35.05 7.91 -57.15
N ASP A 581 -36.29 7.57 -56.80
CA ASP A 581 -37.43 7.58 -57.66
C ASP A 581 -37.80 8.98 -58.23
N GLN A 582 -37.57 10.01 -57.37
CA GLN A 582 -37.77 11.41 -57.84
C GLN A 582 -36.66 11.87 -58.79
N GLN A 583 -35.41 11.43 -58.56
CA GLN A 583 -34.31 11.73 -59.49
C GLN A 583 -34.46 11.05 -60.82
N THR A 584 -34.90 9.78 -60.84
CA THR A 584 -35.13 9.04 -62.08
C THR A 584 -36.28 9.59 -62.90
N LYS A 585 -37.28 10.24 -62.25
CA LYS A 585 -38.39 10.92 -62.93
C LYS A 585 -38.04 12.31 -63.49
N VAL A 586 -36.94 12.87 -63.13
CA VAL A 586 -36.46 14.16 -63.66
C VAL A 586 -35.50 13.96 -64.84
N GLU A 587 -34.93 12.75 -64.99
CA GLU A 587 -34.03 12.39 -66.10
C GLU A 587 -34.76 11.72 -67.31
N LEU A 588 -36.06 11.44 -67.22
CA LEU A 588 -36.95 11.01 -68.32
C LEU A 588 -37.84 12.18 -68.76
#